data_6f55443a89cdaf4da553f8a14dd444a3
#
_entry.id   6f55443a89cdaf4da553f8a14dd444a3
#
_cell.length_a   1.000
_cell.length_b   1.000
_cell.length_c   1.000
_cell.angle_alpha   90.00
_cell.angle_beta   90.00
_cell.angle_gamma   90.00
#
_symmetry.space_group_name_H-M   'P 1'
#
loop_
_entity.id
_entity.type
_entity.pdbx_description
1 polymer ?
#
loop_
_entity_poly.entity_id
_entity_poly.type
_entity_poly.pdbx_seq_one_letter_code
_entity_poly.pdbx_strand_id
1 'polypeptide(L)'
;MSHAQIGLIGLGTMGGMLALNIAEKGFDIAVFNRTTRVTQSFHQNAGALASKITPCESLETLVQAIAKPRAIILMVPAGEPVDEQIAALRPYLDADDLIIDVHG
;
A
#
# COMPACT_ATOMS: atom_id res chain seq x y z
N MET A 1 -4.78 6.70 -18.14
CA MET A 1 -4.95 5.72 -17.07
C MET A 1 -4.81 6.41 -15.74
N SER A 2 -5.73 6.13 -14.84
CA SER A 2 -5.66 6.73 -13.51
C SER A 2 -4.68 5.95 -12.66
N HIS A 3 -3.88 6.68 -11.87
CA HIS A 3 -2.97 6.11 -10.90
C HIS A 3 -3.58 6.25 -9.51
N ALA A 4 -3.18 5.38 -8.61
CA ALA A 4 -3.56 5.52 -7.22
C ALA A 4 -2.94 6.79 -6.63
N GLN A 5 -3.62 7.37 -5.67
CA GLN A 5 -3.17 8.60 -5.01
C GLN A 5 -2.22 8.31 -3.86
N ILE A 6 -2.30 7.12 -3.28
CA ILE A 6 -1.50 6.72 -2.13
C ILE A 6 -1.27 5.21 -2.19
N GLY A 7 -0.18 4.76 -1.58
CA GLY A 7 0.12 3.34 -1.44
C GLY A 7 0.17 2.92 0.02
N LEU A 8 -0.09 1.65 0.27
CA LEU A 8 -0.05 1.10 1.62
C LEU A 8 0.57 -0.29 1.60
N ILE A 9 1.55 -0.50 2.45
CA ILE A 9 2.22 -1.79 2.62
C ILE A 9 1.85 -2.36 3.98
N GLY A 10 1.36 -3.60 3.99
CA GLY A 10 1.00 -4.30 5.21
C GLY A 10 -0.50 -4.29 5.44
N LEU A 11 -1.16 -5.39 5.06
CA LEU A 11 -2.61 -5.52 5.14
C LEU A 11 -3.05 -6.36 6.33
N GLY A 12 -2.39 -6.19 7.47
CA GLY A 12 -2.88 -6.74 8.73
C GLY A 12 -4.15 -6.01 9.15
N THR A 13 -4.65 -6.29 10.34
CA THR A 13 -5.92 -5.73 10.81
C THR A 13 -5.95 -4.22 10.69
N MET A 14 -4.92 -3.53 11.21
CA MET A 14 -4.88 -2.07 11.19
C MET A 14 -4.67 -1.53 9.76
N GLY A 15 -3.74 -2.12 9.03
CA GLY A 15 -3.46 -1.69 7.66
C GLY A 15 -4.65 -1.87 6.74
N GLY A 16 -5.34 -3.00 6.87
CA GLY A 16 -6.54 -3.26 6.09
C GLY A 16 -7.65 -2.27 6.38
N MET A 17 -7.87 -1.97 7.66
CA MET A 17 -8.89 -0.99 8.06
C MET A 17 -8.55 0.41 7.53
N LEU A 18 -7.29 0.81 7.60
CA LEU A 18 -6.87 2.11 7.10
C LEU A 18 -7.07 2.20 5.59
N ALA A 19 -6.71 1.15 4.86
CA ALA A 19 -6.89 1.13 3.41
C ALA A 19 -8.37 1.25 3.03
N LEU A 20 -9.24 0.55 3.73
CA LEU A 20 -10.69 0.66 3.49
C LEU A 20 -11.21 2.06 3.79
N ASN A 21 -10.74 2.66 4.88
CA ASN A 21 -11.15 4.03 5.24
C ASN A 21 -10.73 5.03 4.17
N ILE A 22 -9.53 4.90 3.63
CA ILE A 22 -9.03 5.77 2.58
C ILE A 22 -9.87 5.61 1.31
N ALA A 23 -10.16 4.36 0.93
CA ALA A 23 -10.98 4.08 -0.25
C ALA A 23 -12.41 4.60 -0.08
N GLU A 24 -12.96 4.48 1.13
CA GLU A 24 -14.32 4.94 1.42
C GLU A 24 -14.44 6.45 1.28
N LYS A 25 -13.37 7.19 1.52
CA LYS A 25 -13.37 8.64 1.36
C LYS A 25 -13.20 9.07 -0.11
N GLY A 26 -13.12 8.12 -1.02
CA GLY A 26 -13.06 8.40 -2.46
C GLY A 26 -11.66 8.44 -3.06
N PHE A 27 -10.65 8.08 -2.30
CA PHE A 27 -9.27 8.04 -2.81
C PHE A 27 -8.95 6.68 -3.41
N ASP A 28 -8.20 6.68 -4.50
CA ASP A 28 -7.67 5.45 -5.08
C ASP A 28 -6.40 5.07 -4.33
N ILE A 29 -6.33 3.81 -3.89
CA ILE A 29 -5.19 3.33 -3.10
C ILE A 29 -4.61 2.05 -3.72
N ALA A 30 -3.29 1.99 -3.80
CA ALA A 30 -2.57 0.78 -4.18
C ALA A 30 -2.10 0.08 -2.92
N VAL A 31 -2.31 -1.22 -2.83
CA VAL A 31 -2.00 -1.99 -1.63
C VAL A 31 -1.08 -3.15 -1.95
N PHE A 32 -0.22 -3.48 -1.00
CA PHE A 32 0.71 -4.60 -1.10
C PHE A 32 0.89 -5.24 0.27
N ASN A 33 0.90 -6.57 0.29
CA ASN A 33 1.27 -7.33 1.45
C ASN A 33 2.29 -8.38 1.03
N ARG A 34 3.26 -8.67 1.88
CA ARG A 34 4.31 -9.63 1.57
C ARG A 34 3.74 -10.99 1.17
N THR A 35 2.61 -11.39 1.75
CA THR A 35 1.90 -12.61 1.36
C THR A 35 0.84 -12.24 0.34
N THR A 36 1.04 -12.67 -0.91
CA THR A 36 0.15 -12.33 -2.03
C THR A 36 -1.30 -12.72 -1.76
N ARG A 37 -1.52 -13.87 -1.12
CA ARG A 37 -2.88 -14.32 -0.79
C ARG A 37 -3.62 -13.27 0.05
N VAL A 38 -2.93 -12.63 0.99
CA VAL A 38 -3.54 -11.60 1.84
C VAL A 38 -3.99 -10.41 0.99
N THR A 39 -3.16 -9.99 0.05
CA THR A 39 -3.50 -8.88 -0.85
C THR A 39 -4.73 -9.22 -1.68
N GLN A 40 -4.77 -10.42 -2.24
CA GLN A 40 -5.89 -10.85 -3.08
C GLN A 40 -7.18 -10.98 -2.28
N SER A 41 -7.11 -11.59 -1.11
CA SER A 41 -8.29 -11.72 -0.24
C SER A 41 -8.82 -10.38 0.19
N PHE A 42 -7.93 -9.45 0.53
CA PHE A 42 -8.33 -8.11 0.92
C PHE A 42 -9.11 -7.43 -0.20
N HIS A 43 -8.60 -7.50 -1.42
CA HIS A 43 -9.27 -6.89 -2.57
C HIS A 43 -10.63 -7.53 -2.84
N GLN A 44 -10.70 -8.85 -2.78
CA GLN A 44 -11.95 -9.57 -3.02
C GLN A 44 -13.01 -9.25 -1.98
N ASN A 45 -12.61 -9.05 -0.74
CA ASN A 45 -13.53 -8.79 0.36
C ASN A 45 -13.90 -7.33 0.52
N ALA A 46 -13.34 -6.45 -0.31
CA ALA A 46 -13.61 -5.01 -0.20
C ALA A 46 -14.98 -4.62 -0.74
N GLY A 47 -15.68 -5.50 -1.44
CA GLY A 47 -17.02 -5.21 -1.96
C GLY A 47 -17.03 -4.05 -2.92
N ALA A 48 -17.89 -3.07 -2.65
CA ALA A 48 -18.02 -1.90 -3.52
C ALA A 48 -16.76 -1.06 -3.57
N LEU A 49 -15.89 -1.14 -2.57
CA LEU A 49 -14.64 -0.38 -2.52
C LEU A 49 -13.54 -1.00 -3.37
N ALA A 50 -13.73 -2.21 -3.88
CA ALA A 50 -12.70 -2.89 -4.68
C ALA A 50 -12.26 -2.07 -5.89
N SER A 51 -13.16 -1.29 -6.47
CA SER A 51 -12.82 -0.44 -7.63
C SER A 51 -11.86 0.69 -7.29
N LYS A 52 -11.72 1.03 -6.00
CA LYS A 52 -10.79 2.05 -5.53
C LYS A 52 -9.47 1.47 -5.07
N ILE A 53 -9.35 0.14 -5.03
CA ILE A 53 -8.18 -0.54 -4.49
C ILE A 53 -7.47 -1.26 -5.62
N THR A 54 -6.17 -0.97 -5.80
CA THR A 54 -5.33 -1.66 -6.77
C THR A 54 -4.44 -2.64 -6.01
N PRO A 55 -4.72 -3.95 -6.10
CA PRO A 55 -3.87 -4.94 -5.43
C PRO A 55 -2.57 -5.12 -6.20
N CYS A 56 -1.45 -5.08 -5.51
CA CYS A 56 -0.12 -5.19 -6.12
C CYS A 56 0.60 -6.40 -5.55
N GLU A 57 1.36 -7.09 -6.39
CA GLU A 57 2.03 -8.33 -6.00
C GLU A 57 3.52 -8.14 -5.73
N SER A 58 4.04 -6.95 -6.00
CA SER A 58 5.44 -6.63 -5.73
C SER A 58 5.58 -5.16 -5.34
N LEU A 59 6.70 -4.82 -4.71
CA LEU A 59 6.98 -3.42 -4.37
C LEU A 59 7.14 -2.57 -5.62
N GLU A 60 7.76 -3.11 -6.66
CA GLU A 60 7.91 -2.39 -7.93
C GLU A 60 6.55 -2.03 -8.52
N THR A 61 5.64 -3.01 -8.57
CA THR A 61 4.29 -2.80 -9.08
C THR A 61 3.54 -1.77 -8.24
N LEU A 62 3.70 -1.84 -6.91
CA LEU A 62 3.08 -0.88 -6.01
C LEU A 62 3.51 0.55 -6.33
N VAL A 63 4.83 0.76 -6.42
CA VAL A 63 5.37 2.09 -6.67
C VAL A 63 4.91 2.63 -8.01
N GLN A 64 4.89 1.79 -9.04
CA GLN A 64 4.45 2.19 -10.38
C GLN A 64 2.97 2.53 -10.43
N ALA A 65 2.17 1.98 -9.53
CA ALA A 65 0.73 2.21 -9.52
C ALA A 65 0.34 3.56 -8.90
N ILE A 66 1.29 4.26 -8.25
CA ILE A 66 1.00 5.47 -7.50
C ILE A 66 1.45 6.70 -8.28
N ALA A 67 0.61 7.74 -8.32
CA ALA A 67 0.95 9.00 -8.96
C ALA A 67 2.04 9.74 -8.18
N LYS A 68 2.92 10.40 -8.90
CA LYS A 68 4.00 11.20 -8.30
C LYS A 68 3.49 12.58 -7.87
N PRO A 69 4.02 13.14 -6.77
CA PRO A 69 4.93 12.53 -5.81
C PRO A 69 4.21 11.46 -5.00
N ARG A 70 4.88 10.33 -4.81
CA ARG A 70 4.25 9.18 -4.20
C ARG A 70 4.26 9.29 -2.67
N ALA A 71 3.14 8.92 -2.06
CA ALA A 71 3.05 8.76 -0.61
C ALA A 71 2.75 7.30 -0.32
N ILE A 72 3.59 6.66 0.47
CA ILE A 72 3.46 5.25 0.80
C ILE A 72 3.41 5.09 2.31
N ILE A 73 2.33 4.49 2.80
CA ILE A 73 2.16 4.19 4.22
C ILE A 73 2.72 2.79 4.48
N LEU A 74 3.64 2.70 5.42
CA LEU A 74 4.27 1.44 5.79
C LEU A 74 3.69 0.99 7.13
N MET A 75 2.87 -0.07 7.09
CA MET A 75 2.17 -0.62 8.25
C MET A 75 2.64 -2.04 8.49
N VAL A 76 3.88 -2.21 8.95
CA VAL A 76 4.40 -3.54 9.26
C VAL A 76 4.25 -3.81 10.76
N PRO A 77 3.99 -5.07 11.14
CA PRO A 77 3.86 -5.42 12.55
C PRO A 77 5.13 -5.14 13.34
N ALA A 78 4.99 -4.88 14.61
CA ALA A 78 6.13 -4.72 15.50
C ALA A 78 7.01 -5.98 15.44
N GLY A 79 8.32 -5.77 15.34
CA GLY A 79 9.27 -6.88 15.19
C GLY A 79 9.61 -7.26 13.77
N GLU A 80 8.85 -6.76 12.79
CA GLU A 80 9.21 -6.96 11.38
C GLU A 80 10.34 -6.01 11.01
N PRO A 81 11.22 -6.41 10.08
CA PRO A 81 12.36 -5.56 9.70
C PRO A 81 11.93 -4.41 8.80
N VAL A 82 11.52 -3.30 9.42
CA VAL A 82 11.09 -2.09 8.70
C VAL A 82 12.20 -1.58 7.79
N ASP A 83 13.44 -1.61 8.26
CA ASP A 83 14.58 -1.12 7.49
C ASP A 83 14.78 -1.90 6.19
N GLU A 84 14.48 -3.20 6.19
CA GLU A 84 14.56 -4.00 4.98
C GLU A 84 13.51 -3.61 3.96
N GLN A 85 12.30 -3.29 4.43
CA GLN A 85 11.22 -2.83 3.54
C GLN A 85 11.59 -1.50 2.91
N ILE A 86 12.11 -0.57 3.70
CA ILE A 86 12.53 0.74 3.19
C ILE A 86 13.66 0.58 2.19
N ALA A 87 14.63 -0.26 2.50
CA ALA A 87 15.76 -0.52 1.58
C ALA A 87 15.28 -1.13 0.26
N ALA A 88 14.28 -2.01 0.32
CA ALA A 88 13.73 -2.64 -0.88
C ALA A 88 12.94 -1.65 -1.74
N LEU A 89 12.35 -0.62 -1.11
CA LEU A 89 11.60 0.40 -1.84
C LEU A 89 12.49 1.44 -2.52
N ARG A 90 13.63 1.77 -1.91
CA ARG A 90 14.49 2.87 -2.38
C ARG A 90 14.81 2.87 -3.87
N PRO A 91 15.14 1.72 -4.49
CA PRO A 91 15.48 1.73 -5.91
C PRO A 91 14.36 2.23 -6.82
N TYR A 92 13.13 2.18 -6.35
CA TYR A 92 11.96 2.54 -7.15
C TYR A 92 11.45 3.95 -6.86
N LEU A 93 11.97 4.62 -5.82
CA LEU A 93 11.45 5.90 -5.37
C LEU A 93 12.24 7.07 -5.97
N ASP A 94 11.54 8.18 -6.15
CA ASP A 94 12.13 9.47 -6.53
C ASP A 94 12.37 10.31 -5.29
N ALA A 95 13.13 11.40 -5.45
CA ALA A 95 13.53 12.26 -4.32
C ALA A 95 12.33 12.89 -3.60
N ASP A 96 11.23 13.14 -4.32
CA ASP A 96 10.05 13.79 -3.75
C ASP A 96 9.03 12.81 -3.17
N ASP A 97 9.31 11.52 -3.25
CA ASP A 97 8.42 10.51 -2.71
C ASP A 97 8.56 10.42 -1.19
N LEU A 98 7.46 10.11 -0.51
CA LEU A 98 7.41 10.09 0.95
C LEU A 98 7.02 8.70 1.45
N ILE A 99 7.74 8.21 2.44
CA ILE A 99 7.37 7.01 3.17
C ILE A 99 6.89 7.43 4.56
N ILE A 100 5.68 7.00 4.91
CA ILE A 100 5.09 7.25 6.21
C ILE A 100 5.13 5.93 6.99
N ASP A 101 5.98 5.87 8.01
CA ASP A 101 6.18 4.67 8.81
C ASP A 101 5.26 4.74 10.03
N VAL A 102 4.28 3.83 10.06
CA VAL A 102 3.31 3.77 11.15
C VAL A 102 3.50 2.49 11.94
N HIS A 103 3.82 2.62 13.21
CA HIS A 103 3.98 1.49 14.10
C HIS A 103 2.68 1.23 14.84
N GLY A 104 2.23 -0.01 14.75
CA GLY A 104 1.05 -0.44 15.48
C GLY A 104 1.34 -0.78 16.92
#